data_83ba3acd2d580de6100bc5146983aaa2
#
_entry.id   83ba3acd2d580de6100bc5146983aaa2
#
_cell.length_a   1.000
_cell.length_b   1.000
_cell.length_c   1.000
_cell.angle_alpha   90.00
_cell.angle_beta   90.00
_cell.angle_gamma   90.00
#
_symmetry.space_group_name_H-M   'P 1'
#
loop_
_entity.id
_entity.type
_entity.pdbx_description
1 polymer ?
#
loop_
_entity_poly.entity_id
_entity_poly.type
_entity_poly.pdbx_seq_one_letter_code
_entity_poly.pdbx_strand_id
1 'polypeptide(L)'
;MNYFIRPISINEHGLLKDFLYEAIFIPEGVEAPPKEIINRPELQVYIKNFGEQKGDYCLVAESDQKIIGAVWVRIMDDYGHINDETPSFAISLYKEYRNHGIGTALIKAMLDLLKNEKYHQASLAVQKANYAVKMYKKVGF
;
A
#
# COMPACT_ATOMS: atom_id res chain seq x y z
N MET A 1 -15.49 -12.69 -8.68
CA MET A 1 -14.24 -12.14 -9.25
C MET A 1 -13.08 -13.02 -8.86
N ASN A 2 -12.31 -13.47 -9.84
CA ASN A 2 -11.13 -14.29 -9.58
C ASN A 2 -9.89 -13.40 -9.58
N TYR A 3 -9.09 -13.51 -8.54
CA TYR A 3 -7.83 -12.79 -8.45
C TYR A 3 -6.83 -13.64 -7.66
N PHE A 4 -5.55 -13.30 -7.80
CA PHE A 4 -4.51 -13.91 -6.98
C PHE A 4 -3.49 -12.86 -6.56
N ILE A 5 -2.73 -13.16 -5.51
CA ILE A 5 -1.76 -12.25 -4.92
C ILE A 5 -0.36 -12.82 -5.17
N ARG A 6 0.54 -11.97 -5.64
CA ARG A 6 1.93 -12.33 -5.93
C ARG A 6 2.87 -11.16 -5.68
N PRO A 7 4.18 -11.42 -5.54
CA PRO A 7 5.15 -10.32 -5.49
C PRO A 7 5.15 -9.53 -6.79
N ILE A 8 5.41 -8.22 -6.68
CA ILE A 8 5.55 -7.37 -7.86
C ILE A 8 6.83 -7.73 -8.61
N SER A 9 6.78 -7.63 -9.95
CA SER A 9 7.97 -7.81 -10.79
C SER A 9 8.70 -6.49 -10.97
N ILE A 10 10.01 -6.53 -11.23
CA ILE A 10 10.82 -5.31 -11.38
C ILE A 10 10.26 -4.41 -12.47
N ASN A 11 9.84 -4.99 -13.59
CA ASN A 11 9.29 -4.22 -14.71
C ASN A 11 7.91 -3.61 -14.41
N GLU A 12 7.32 -3.93 -13.28
CA GLU A 12 6.02 -3.41 -12.85
C GLU A 12 6.14 -2.29 -11.82
N HIS A 13 7.35 -1.98 -11.33
CA HIS A 13 7.54 -0.96 -10.30
C HIS A 13 6.99 0.42 -10.71
N GLY A 14 6.94 0.71 -12.01
CA GLY A 14 6.35 1.96 -12.49
C GLY A 14 4.87 2.12 -12.14
N LEU A 15 4.16 1.02 -11.87
CA LEU A 15 2.76 1.07 -11.47
C LEU A 15 2.57 1.61 -10.05
N LEU A 16 3.62 1.62 -9.23
CA LEU A 16 3.53 2.13 -7.86
C LEU A 16 3.13 3.61 -7.83
N LYS A 17 3.48 4.39 -8.85
CA LYS A 17 3.01 5.78 -8.97
C LYS A 17 1.49 5.86 -8.98
N ASP A 18 0.86 4.99 -9.76
CA ASP A 18 -0.58 4.97 -9.89
C ASP A 18 -1.24 4.54 -8.59
N PHE A 19 -0.68 3.52 -7.94
CA PHE A 19 -1.22 3.05 -6.66
C PHE A 19 -0.97 4.03 -5.54
N LEU A 20 0.16 4.76 -5.57
CA LEU A 20 0.39 5.84 -4.61
C LEU A 20 -0.68 6.92 -4.73
N TYR A 21 -1.01 7.32 -5.96
CA TYR A 21 -2.08 8.29 -6.19
C TYR A 21 -3.42 7.76 -5.67
N GLU A 22 -3.74 6.49 -5.97
CA GLU A 22 -4.99 5.88 -5.50
C GLU A 22 -5.05 5.74 -3.98
N ALA A 23 -3.91 5.74 -3.30
CA ALA A 23 -3.85 5.66 -1.84
C ALA A 23 -4.20 6.98 -1.16
N ILE A 24 -4.21 8.09 -1.91
CA ILE A 24 -4.56 9.40 -1.34
C ILE A 24 -6.05 9.41 -1.02
N PHE A 25 -6.37 9.61 0.27
CA PHE A 25 -7.77 9.71 0.68
C PHE A 25 -8.34 11.08 0.31
N ILE A 26 -9.46 11.06 -0.39
CA ILE A 26 -10.16 12.28 -0.80
C ILE A 26 -11.51 12.30 -0.09
N PRO A 27 -11.73 13.25 0.85
CA PRO A 27 -13.00 13.35 1.55
C PRO A 27 -14.15 13.61 0.59
N GLU A 28 -15.35 13.16 0.96
CA GLU A 28 -16.54 13.39 0.18
C GLU A 28 -16.76 14.88 -0.07
N GLY A 29 -17.08 15.24 -1.29
CA GLY A 29 -17.30 16.64 -1.67
C GLY A 29 -16.05 17.43 -1.98
N VAL A 30 -14.87 16.82 -1.86
CA VAL A 30 -13.59 17.46 -2.16
C VAL A 30 -13.11 17.00 -3.53
N GLU A 31 -12.62 17.95 -4.34
CA GLU A 31 -12.10 17.65 -5.66
C GLU A 31 -10.77 16.87 -5.54
N ALA A 32 -10.60 15.87 -6.43
CA ALA A 32 -9.38 15.09 -6.46
C ALA A 32 -8.19 15.98 -6.84
N PRO A 33 -7.04 15.84 -6.16
CA PRO A 33 -5.84 16.61 -6.52
C PRO A 33 -5.31 16.16 -7.88
N PRO A 34 -4.54 17.01 -8.58
CA PRO A 34 -3.89 16.59 -9.82
C PRO A 34 -2.89 15.46 -9.58
N LYS A 35 -2.67 14.62 -10.59
CA LYS A 35 -1.77 13.46 -10.45
C LYS A 35 -0.33 13.85 -10.11
N GLU A 36 0.09 15.03 -10.47
CA GLU A 36 1.43 15.55 -10.17
C GLU A 36 1.71 15.70 -8.68
N ILE A 37 0.69 15.63 -7.83
CA ILE A 37 0.86 15.70 -6.38
C ILE A 37 1.80 14.62 -5.87
N ILE A 38 1.85 13.45 -6.53
CA ILE A 38 2.73 12.36 -6.12
C ILE A 38 4.21 12.70 -6.28
N ASN A 39 4.56 13.74 -7.03
CA ASN A 39 5.95 14.18 -7.21
C ASN A 39 6.48 14.95 -6.01
N ARG A 40 5.64 15.26 -5.02
CA ARG A 40 6.09 15.92 -3.80
C ARG A 40 7.01 15.01 -3.00
N PRO A 41 8.08 15.55 -2.38
CA PRO A 41 9.05 14.72 -1.63
C PRO A 41 8.40 13.86 -0.55
N GLU A 42 7.41 14.38 0.17
CA GLU A 42 6.73 13.66 1.25
C GLU A 42 5.93 12.46 0.75
N LEU A 43 5.60 12.41 -0.55
CA LEU A 43 4.93 11.27 -1.16
C LEU A 43 5.92 10.36 -1.88
N GLN A 44 6.95 10.93 -2.48
CA GLN A 44 7.97 10.13 -3.18
C GLN A 44 8.72 9.17 -2.27
N VAL A 45 8.80 9.46 -0.98
CA VAL A 45 9.46 8.57 -0.03
C VAL A 45 8.86 7.16 -0.02
N TYR A 46 7.60 7.03 -0.41
CA TYR A 46 6.91 5.72 -0.44
C TYR A 46 7.35 4.85 -1.60
N ILE A 47 7.82 5.42 -2.70
CA ILE A 47 8.05 4.68 -3.94
C ILE A 47 9.41 4.92 -4.59
N LYS A 48 10.14 5.98 -4.22
CA LYS A 48 11.39 6.34 -4.90
C LYS A 48 12.41 5.21 -4.79
N ASN A 49 12.92 4.75 -5.93
CA ASN A 49 13.89 3.67 -6.01
C ASN A 49 13.42 2.40 -5.27
N PHE A 50 12.14 2.08 -5.41
CA PHE A 50 11.55 0.93 -4.71
C PHE A 50 12.28 -0.37 -5.10
N GLY A 51 12.54 -1.19 -4.08
CA GLY A 51 13.25 -2.45 -4.25
C GLY A 51 14.74 -2.37 -3.91
N GLU A 52 15.29 -1.16 -3.77
CA GLU A 52 16.72 -0.98 -3.50
C GLU A 52 17.07 -0.99 -2.01
N GLN A 53 16.07 -0.79 -1.14
CA GLN A 53 16.32 -0.78 0.30
C GLN A 53 15.92 -2.11 0.94
N LYS A 54 16.67 -2.50 1.98
CA LYS A 54 16.27 -3.64 2.79
C LYS A 54 14.92 -3.33 3.43
N GLY A 55 13.99 -4.27 3.33
CA GLY A 55 12.64 -4.07 3.84
C GLY A 55 11.65 -3.55 2.81
N ASP A 56 12.07 -3.35 1.58
CA ASP A 56 11.16 -3.00 0.48
C ASP A 56 10.47 -4.26 -0.03
N TYR A 57 9.19 -4.43 0.30
CA TYR A 57 8.38 -5.56 -0.18
C TYR A 57 7.08 -5.03 -0.76
N CYS A 58 6.65 -5.63 -1.86
CA CYS A 58 5.38 -5.28 -2.50
C CYS A 58 4.68 -6.54 -3.00
N LEU A 59 3.41 -6.66 -2.65
CA LEU A 59 2.53 -7.68 -3.19
C LEU A 59 1.44 -7.00 -4.01
N VAL A 60 1.08 -7.62 -5.13
CA VAL A 60 0.03 -7.11 -6.00
C VAL A 60 -1.09 -8.12 -6.13
N ALA A 61 -2.29 -7.64 -6.37
CA ALA A 61 -3.43 -8.47 -6.74
C ALA A 61 -3.61 -8.37 -8.25
N GLU A 62 -3.71 -9.51 -8.90
CA GLU A 62 -3.90 -9.58 -10.34
C GLU A 62 -5.23 -10.28 -10.65
N SER A 63 -5.99 -9.70 -11.58
CA SER A 63 -7.25 -10.27 -12.06
C SER A 63 -7.32 -10.07 -13.56
N ASP A 64 -7.63 -11.12 -14.31
CA ASP A 64 -7.74 -11.08 -15.77
C ASP A 64 -6.51 -10.46 -16.44
N GLN A 65 -5.31 -10.84 -15.96
CA GLN A 65 -4.02 -10.37 -16.48
C GLN A 65 -3.77 -8.87 -16.23
N LYS A 66 -4.52 -8.26 -15.33
CA LYS A 66 -4.37 -6.86 -14.96
C LYS A 66 -4.08 -6.74 -13.46
N ILE A 67 -3.12 -5.89 -13.11
CA ILE A 67 -2.85 -5.58 -11.70
C ILE A 67 -3.90 -4.57 -11.23
N ILE A 68 -4.67 -4.95 -10.20
CA ILE A 68 -5.82 -4.18 -9.73
C ILE A 68 -5.59 -3.54 -8.37
N GLY A 69 -4.54 -3.92 -7.67
CA GLY A 69 -4.22 -3.36 -6.36
C GLY A 69 -2.82 -3.74 -5.94
N ALA A 70 -2.32 -3.02 -4.93
CA ALA A 70 -0.99 -3.27 -4.39
C ALA A 70 -0.95 -2.93 -2.91
N VAL A 71 -0.14 -3.68 -2.17
CA VAL A 71 0.26 -3.35 -0.82
C VAL A 71 1.77 -3.38 -0.79
N TRP A 72 2.38 -2.35 -0.22
CA TRP A 72 3.84 -2.33 -0.13
C TRP A 72 4.28 -1.74 1.19
N VAL A 73 5.48 -2.09 1.58
CA VAL A 73 6.07 -1.64 2.84
C VAL A 73 7.49 -1.17 2.57
N ARG A 74 7.93 -0.25 3.40
CA ARG A 74 9.26 0.31 3.33
C ARG A 74 9.61 0.89 4.69
N ILE A 75 10.86 0.74 5.10
CA ILE A 75 11.35 1.41 6.29
C ILE A 75 11.70 2.84 5.89
N MET A 76 10.91 3.80 6.38
CA MET A 76 11.07 5.19 5.97
C MET A 76 10.60 6.14 7.07
N ASP A 77 10.97 7.40 6.94
CA ASP A 77 10.58 8.46 7.86
C ASP A 77 9.26 9.07 7.39
N ASP A 78 8.14 8.57 7.91
CA ASP A 78 6.80 9.07 7.61
C ASP A 78 6.01 9.25 8.91
N TYR A 79 4.72 9.58 8.79
CA TYR A 79 3.86 9.80 9.95
C TYR A 79 3.67 8.55 10.81
N GLY A 80 3.82 7.38 10.23
CA GLY A 80 3.67 6.11 10.94
C GLY A 80 4.98 5.53 11.41
N HIS A 81 6.10 6.21 11.18
CA HIS A 81 7.42 5.68 11.51
C HIS A 81 7.61 5.57 13.03
N ILE A 82 7.97 4.37 13.49
CA ILE A 82 8.24 4.08 14.90
C ILE A 82 9.74 3.86 15.11
N ASN A 83 10.37 3.04 14.27
CA ASN A 83 11.81 2.75 14.32
C ASN A 83 12.22 2.06 13.01
N ASP A 84 13.52 1.82 12.84
CA ASP A 84 14.06 1.22 11.62
C ASP A 84 13.70 -0.26 11.43
N GLU A 85 13.11 -0.88 12.45
CA GLU A 85 12.70 -2.28 12.40
C GLU A 85 11.18 -2.42 12.14
N THR A 86 10.47 -1.30 11.98
CA THR A 86 9.03 -1.28 11.78
C THR A 86 8.71 -0.71 10.40
N PRO A 87 8.42 -1.57 9.41
CA PRO A 87 8.06 -1.09 8.08
C PRO A 87 6.76 -0.29 8.11
N SER A 88 6.67 0.69 7.23
CA SER A 88 5.46 1.47 7.02
C SER A 88 4.68 0.93 5.84
N PHE A 89 3.39 0.72 6.03
CA PHE A 89 2.46 0.16 5.05
C PHE A 89 1.89 1.25 4.15
N ALA A 90 1.73 0.90 2.88
CA ALA A 90 0.85 1.63 1.96
C ALA A 90 0.04 0.59 1.20
N ILE A 91 -1.22 0.89 0.91
CA ILE A 91 -2.11 -0.01 0.19
C ILE A 91 -3.11 0.79 -0.61
N SER A 92 -3.41 0.32 -1.81
CA SER A 92 -4.51 0.88 -2.58
C SER A 92 -5.01 -0.12 -3.63
N LEU A 93 -6.22 0.14 -4.08
CA LEU A 93 -6.89 -0.60 -5.14
C LEU A 93 -7.49 0.42 -6.09
N TYR A 94 -7.56 0.09 -7.37
CA TYR A 94 -8.37 0.90 -8.28
C TYR A 94 -9.81 0.90 -7.78
N LYS A 95 -10.50 2.02 -7.95
CA LYS A 95 -11.79 2.29 -7.34
C LYS A 95 -12.84 1.20 -7.59
N GLU A 96 -12.89 0.67 -8.81
CA GLU A 96 -13.87 -0.35 -9.19
C GLU A 96 -13.67 -1.69 -8.52
N TYR A 97 -12.51 -1.91 -7.88
CA TYR A 97 -12.19 -3.17 -7.20
C TYR A 97 -12.28 -3.07 -5.68
N ARG A 98 -12.66 -1.91 -5.16
CA ARG A 98 -12.80 -1.70 -3.72
C ARG A 98 -14.06 -2.39 -3.18
N ASN A 99 -14.06 -2.67 -1.87
CA ASN A 99 -15.20 -3.31 -1.17
C ASN A 99 -15.49 -4.74 -1.60
N HIS A 100 -14.49 -5.46 -2.09
CA HIS A 100 -14.60 -6.88 -2.48
C HIS A 100 -13.71 -7.78 -1.61
N GLY A 101 -13.13 -7.26 -0.52
CA GLY A 101 -12.26 -8.05 0.36
C GLY A 101 -10.83 -8.20 -0.12
N ILE A 102 -10.49 -7.65 -1.28
CA ILE A 102 -9.15 -7.77 -1.86
C ILE A 102 -8.11 -7.05 -1.00
N GLY A 103 -8.42 -5.84 -0.51
CA GLY A 103 -7.52 -5.09 0.36
C GLY A 103 -7.20 -5.85 1.64
N THR A 104 -8.20 -6.47 2.26
CA THR A 104 -8.00 -7.28 3.45
C THR A 104 -7.06 -8.45 3.15
N ALA A 105 -7.26 -9.11 2.01
CA ALA A 105 -6.41 -10.23 1.59
C ALA A 105 -4.97 -9.78 1.35
N LEU A 106 -4.77 -8.63 0.72
CA LEU A 106 -3.45 -8.05 0.49
C LEU A 106 -2.72 -7.76 1.81
N ILE A 107 -3.42 -7.15 2.77
CA ILE A 107 -2.81 -6.82 4.07
C ILE A 107 -2.42 -8.10 4.81
N LYS A 108 -3.30 -9.10 4.84
CA LYS A 108 -3.00 -10.37 5.51
C LYS A 108 -1.79 -11.05 4.88
N ALA A 109 -1.73 -11.07 3.55
CA ALA A 109 -0.59 -11.66 2.84
C ALA A 109 0.71 -10.92 3.17
N MET A 110 0.68 -9.60 3.24
CA MET A 110 1.86 -8.82 3.59
C MET A 110 2.28 -9.04 5.03
N LEU A 111 1.33 -9.13 5.97
CA LEU A 111 1.65 -9.42 7.36
C LEU A 111 2.32 -10.78 7.52
N ASP A 112 1.85 -11.79 6.76
CA ASP A 112 2.49 -13.11 6.77
C ASP A 112 3.89 -13.04 6.20
N LEU A 113 4.10 -12.29 5.11
CA LEU A 113 5.43 -12.09 4.52
C LEU A 113 6.38 -11.45 5.52
N LEU A 114 5.95 -10.37 6.18
CA LEU A 114 6.78 -9.67 7.16
C LEU A 114 7.13 -10.57 8.35
N LYS A 115 6.19 -11.40 8.79
CA LYS A 115 6.43 -12.35 9.86
C LYS A 115 7.50 -13.36 9.47
N ASN A 116 7.44 -13.86 8.22
CA ASN A 116 8.46 -14.78 7.69
C ASN A 116 9.82 -14.10 7.56
N GLU A 117 9.85 -12.79 7.32
CA GLU A 117 11.07 -11.99 7.24
C GLU A 117 11.50 -11.46 8.61
N LYS A 118 10.86 -11.93 9.70
CA LYS A 118 11.18 -11.63 11.09
C LYS A 118 10.91 -10.19 11.52
N TYR A 119 10.00 -9.50 10.86
CA TYR A 119 9.48 -8.24 11.34
C TYR A 119 8.30 -8.53 12.29
N HIS A 120 8.30 -7.90 13.45
CA HIS A 120 7.30 -8.17 14.49
C HIS A 120 6.18 -7.16 14.53
N GLN A 121 6.32 -6.03 13.84
CA GLN A 121 5.30 -4.99 13.80
C GLN A 121 5.40 -4.20 12.50
N ALA A 122 4.30 -3.53 12.17
CA ALA A 122 4.23 -2.65 11.02
C ALA A 122 3.39 -1.44 11.39
N SER A 123 3.63 -0.31 10.74
CA SER A 123 2.89 0.91 11.01
C SER A 123 2.10 1.36 9.79
N LEU A 124 1.06 2.14 10.04
CA LEU A 124 0.15 2.64 9.02
C LEU A 124 -0.36 4.01 9.41
N ALA A 125 -0.22 4.98 8.51
CA ALA A 125 -0.80 6.31 8.67
C ALA A 125 -2.09 6.37 7.85
N VAL A 126 -3.21 6.74 8.49
CA VAL A 126 -4.50 6.82 7.83
C VAL A 126 -5.38 7.87 8.51
N GLN A 127 -6.14 8.62 7.69
CA GLN A 127 -7.11 9.57 8.24
C GLN A 127 -8.29 8.83 8.83
N LYS A 128 -8.81 9.30 9.97
CA LYS A 128 -9.95 8.66 10.65
C LYS A 128 -11.19 8.56 9.77
N ALA A 129 -11.40 9.53 8.89
CA ALA A 129 -12.55 9.55 7.99
C ALA A 129 -12.42 8.54 6.83
N ASN A 130 -11.25 7.95 6.65
CA ASN A 130 -11.05 6.96 5.60
C ASN A 130 -11.82 5.69 5.94
N TYR A 131 -12.66 5.25 5.00
CA TYR A 131 -13.47 4.02 5.21
C TYR A 131 -12.61 2.78 5.48
N ALA A 132 -11.36 2.78 5.03
CA ALA A 132 -10.45 1.66 5.22
C ALA A 132 -10.00 1.48 6.69
N VAL A 133 -10.28 2.46 7.57
CA VAL A 133 -9.93 2.35 8.99
C VAL A 133 -10.51 1.08 9.60
N LYS A 134 -11.76 0.74 9.26
CA LYS A 134 -12.40 -0.48 9.76
C LYS A 134 -11.65 -1.73 9.32
N MET A 135 -11.21 -1.76 8.07
CA MET A 135 -10.44 -2.88 7.53
C MET A 135 -9.11 -3.03 8.26
N TYR A 136 -8.41 -1.92 8.49
CA TYR A 136 -7.12 -1.94 9.17
C TYR A 136 -7.26 -2.44 10.61
N LYS A 137 -8.27 -1.98 11.34
CA LYS A 137 -8.53 -2.43 12.71
C LYS A 137 -8.86 -3.92 12.76
N LYS A 138 -9.60 -4.41 11.76
CA LYS A 138 -9.97 -5.82 11.67
C LYS A 138 -8.76 -6.75 11.55
N VAL A 139 -7.68 -6.29 10.92
CA VAL A 139 -6.46 -7.09 10.73
C VAL A 139 -5.37 -6.80 11.76
N GLY A 140 -5.64 -6.00 12.78
CA GLY A 140 -4.74 -5.82 13.91
C GLY A 140 -4.02 -4.48 14.03
N PHE A 141 -4.45 -3.49 13.27
CA PHE A 141 -3.89 -2.13 13.39
C PHE A 141 -4.62 -1.29 14.44
#